data_3894a1f9521abeb025daa29772134e96
#
_entry.id   3894a1f9521abeb025daa29772134e96
#
_cell.length_a   1.000
_cell.length_b   1.000
_cell.length_c   1.000
_cell.angle_alpha   90.00
_cell.angle_beta   90.00
_cell.angle_gamma   90.00
#
_symmetry.space_group_name_H-M   'P 1'
#
loop_
_entity.id
_entity.type
_entity.pdbx_description
1 polymer ?
#
loop_
_entity_poly.entity_id
_entity_poly.type
_entity_poly.pdbx_seq_one_letter_code
_entity_poly.pdbx_strand_id
1 'polypeptide(L)' 'MNKKWITTAELIAYLKAHPDDEKECRLYLGHRLGSTHYWYWDAQKRTFMHTRDWPFSPISESEVKEWYGNSKWKIEQ' A
#
# COMPACT_ATOMS: atom_id res chain seq x y z
N MET A 1 -9.91 -18.02 -3.70
CA MET A 1 -9.54 -17.27 -3.47
C MET A 1 -9.96 -15.98 -3.35
N ASN A 2 -9.65 -15.23 -2.61
CA ASN A 2 -10.13 -14.11 -2.36
C ASN A 2 -9.71 -13.06 -3.13
N LYS A 3 -10.46 -12.48 -3.94
CA LYS A 3 -10.19 -11.40 -4.63
C LYS A 3 -10.78 -10.23 -4.04
N LYS A 4 -10.94 -10.15 -2.74
CA LYS A 4 -11.58 -9.15 -2.12
C LYS A 4 -10.74 -7.91 -2.07
N TRP A 5 -11.32 -6.76 -2.21
CA TRP A 5 -10.67 -5.48 -2.01
C TRP A 5 -10.49 -5.22 -0.54
N ILE A 6 -9.37 -4.67 -0.15
CA ILE A 6 -9.10 -4.37 1.24
C ILE A 6 -9.03 -2.87 1.45
N THR A 7 -9.25 -2.43 2.66
CA THR A 7 -9.18 -1.01 3.01
C THR A 7 -7.73 -0.60 3.17
N THR A 8 -7.49 0.70 3.23
CA THR A 8 -6.14 1.20 3.48
C THR A 8 -5.63 0.73 4.85
N ALA A 9 -6.51 0.68 5.85
CA ALA A 9 -6.11 0.20 7.18
C ALA A 9 -5.66 -1.26 7.11
N GLU A 10 -6.36 -2.07 6.34
CA GLU A 10 -5.99 -3.48 6.16
C GLU A 10 -4.70 -3.62 5.39
N LEU A 11 -4.49 -2.75 4.40
CA LEU A 11 -3.25 -2.73 3.65
C LEU A 11 -2.07 -2.42 4.57
N ILE A 12 -2.23 -1.40 5.42
CA ILE A 12 -1.19 -1.03 6.36
C ILE A 12 -0.84 -2.20 7.28
N ALA A 13 -1.87 -2.86 7.81
CA ALA A 13 -1.65 -4.01 8.69
C ALA A 13 -0.93 -5.14 7.97
N TYR A 14 -1.31 -5.39 6.74
CA TYR A 14 -0.68 -6.45 5.94
C TYR A 14 0.80 -6.15 5.70
N LEU A 15 1.10 -4.92 5.32
CA LEU A 15 2.49 -4.55 5.04
C LEU A 15 3.35 -4.61 6.29
N LYS A 16 2.80 -4.23 7.43
CA LYS A 16 3.53 -4.32 8.69
C LYS A 16 3.77 -5.76 9.12
N ALA A 17 2.88 -6.67 8.72
CA ALA A 17 3.04 -8.07 9.03
C ALA A 17 4.08 -8.75 8.14
N HIS A 18 4.46 -8.09 7.05
CA HIS A 18 5.45 -8.61 6.12
C HIS A 18 6.51 -7.55 5.87
N PRO A 19 7.29 -7.18 6.90
CA PRO A 19 8.24 -6.07 6.77
C PRO A 19 9.31 -6.37 5.72
N ASP A 20 9.70 -5.32 5.04
CA ASP A 20 10.76 -5.37 4.02
C ASP A 20 10.42 -6.24 2.80
N ASP A 21 9.14 -6.53 2.62
CA ASP A 21 8.69 -7.36 1.52
C ASP A 21 7.82 -6.49 0.61
N GLU A 22 8.39 -6.02 -0.47
CA GLU A 22 7.70 -5.14 -1.40
C GLU A 22 6.50 -5.83 -2.02
N LYS A 23 5.36 -5.15 -2.03
CA LYS A 23 4.14 -5.69 -2.60
C LYS A 23 3.61 -4.78 -3.69
N GLU A 24 3.14 -5.39 -4.73
CA GLU A 24 2.49 -4.67 -5.79
C GLU A 24 1.03 -4.48 -5.41
N CYS A 25 0.58 -3.26 -5.29
CA CYS A 25 -0.76 -2.94 -4.85
C CYS A 25 -1.47 -2.13 -5.92
N ARG A 26 -2.69 -2.51 -6.24
CA ARG A 26 -3.49 -1.78 -7.21
C ARG A 26 -4.57 -0.99 -6.48
N LEU A 27 -4.67 0.27 -6.83
CA LEU A 27 -5.67 1.14 -6.24
C LEU A 27 -6.98 0.99 -7.00
N TYR A 28 -8.08 0.92 -6.27
CA TYR A 28 -9.40 0.78 -6.89
C TYR A 28 -10.02 2.15 -7.06
N LEU A 29 -10.42 2.45 -8.26
CA LEU A 29 -11.01 3.76 -8.56
C LEU A 29 -12.54 3.73 -8.60
N GLY A 30 -13.14 2.71 -8.03
CA GLY A 30 -14.58 2.62 -7.94
C GLY A 30 -15.24 1.83 -9.05
N HIS A 31 -14.60 1.67 -10.17
CA HIS A 31 -15.16 0.91 -11.28
C HIS A 31 -14.08 0.17 -12.08
N ARG A 32 -12.83 0.39 -11.78
CA ARG A 32 -11.74 -0.29 -12.47
C ARG A 32 -10.48 -0.20 -11.63
N LEU A 33 -9.50 -1.00 -11.99
CA LEU A 33 -8.20 -0.91 -11.36
C LEU A 33 -7.50 0.34 -11.84
N GLY A 34 -6.90 1.05 -10.93
CA GLY A 34 -6.17 2.26 -11.25
C GLY A 34 -4.67 2.03 -11.24
N SER A 35 -3.96 2.97 -10.67
CA SER A 35 -2.51 2.95 -10.67
C SER A 35 -1.95 1.79 -9.90
N THR A 36 -0.80 1.32 -10.30
CA THR A 36 -0.05 0.32 -9.56
C THR A 36 0.93 1.04 -8.67
N HIS A 37 0.97 0.63 -7.43
CA HIS A 37 1.88 1.20 -6.45
C HIS A 37 2.70 0.06 -5.86
N TYR A 38 3.95 0.35 -5.53
CA TYR A 38 4.81 -0.63 -4.90
C TYR A 38 5.08 -0.12 -3.49
N TRP A 39 4.73 -0.94 -2.50
CA TRP A 39 4.80 -0.53 -1.11
C TRP A 39 5.52 -1.56 -0.29
N TYR A 40 6.24 -1.13 0.73
CA TYR A 40 6.67 -2.05 1.76
C TYR A 40 6.88 -1.27 3.07
N TRP A 41 6.86 -1.99 4.18
CA TRP A 41 7.12 -1.41 5.49
C TRP A 41 8.60 -1.62 5.78
N ASP A 42 9.33 -0.53 5.97
CA ASP A 42 10.75 -0.62 6.31
C ASP A 42 10.83 -0.69 7.82
N ALA A 43 11.10 -1.88 8.35
CA ALA A 43 11.11 -2.10 9.78
C ALA A 43 12.21 -1.35 10.50
N GLN A 44 13.32 -1.13 9.81
CA GLN A 44 14.43 -0.43 10.38
C GLN A 44 14.15 1.05 10.51
N LYS A 45 13.62 1.66 9.49
CA LYS A 45 13.29 3.07 9.50
C LYS A 45 11.93 3.36 10.07
N ARG A 46 11.13 2.34 10.28
CA ARG A 46 9.79 2.45 10.82
C ARG A 46 8.93 3.40 10.01
N THR A 47 8.96 3.23 8.72
CA THR A 47 8.16 4.04 7.81
C THR A 47 7.79 3.19 6.61
N PHE A 48 6.77 3.60 5.88
CA PHE A 48 6.44 2.93 4.64
C PHE A 48 7.31 3.49 3.53
N MET A 49 7.73 2.62 2.64
CA MET A 49 8.41 3.02 1.42
C MET A 49 7.46 2.80 0.28
N HIS A 50 7.36 3.76 -0.60
CA HIS A 50 6.35 3.77 -1.62
C HIS A 50 6.91 4.38 -2.89
N THR A 51 6.59 3.83 -4.03
CA THR A 51 6.91 4.46 -5.27
C THR A 51 5.69 4.59 -6.15
N ARG A 52 5.50 5.81 -6.67
CA ARG A 52 4.63 6.04 -7.70
C ARG A 52 5.58 6.35 -8.77
N ASP A 53 6.77 6.87 -8.37
CA ASP A 53 7.80 7.22 -9.30
C ASP A 53 9.09 6.71 -8.71
N TRP A 54 10.09 6.51 -9.47
CA TRP A 54 11.40 6.12 -9.01
C TRP A 54 12.14 7.38 -8.57
N PRO A 55 12.87 7.37 -7.45
CA PRO A 55 13.08 6.24 -6.54
C PRO A 55 12.01 6.16 -5.46
N PHE A 56 12.08 5.09 -4.66
CA PHE A 56 11.14 4.94 -3.57
C PHE A 56 11.29 6.10 -2.60
N SER A 57 10.20 6.59 -2.10
CA SER A 57 10.17 7.68 -1.12
C SER A 57 9.53 7.23 0.16
N PRO A 58 10.01 7.73 1.30
CA PRO A 58 9.35 7.39 2.56
C PRO A 58 8.02 8.12 2.69
N ILE A 59 7.06 7.48 3.34
CA ILE A 59 5.77 8.10 3.61
C ILE A 59 5.29 7.56 4.95
N SER A 60 4.89 8.44 5.83
CA SER A 60 4.47 8.03 7.18
C SER A 60 3.09 7.37 7.14
N GLU A 61 2.82 6.59 8.18
CA GLU A 61 1.51 5.96 8.30
C GLU A 61 0.39 7.00 8.30
N SER A 62 0.61 8.13 8.96
CA SER A 62 -0.37 9.21 8.98
C SER A 62 -0.66 9.73 7.59
N GLU A 63 0.38 9.90 6.81
CA GLU A 63 0.21 10.38 5.43
C GLU A 63 -0.53 9.37 4.57
N VAL A 64 -0.25 8.08 4.75
CA VAL A 64 -0.94 7.04 4.00
C VAL A 64 -2.44 7.10 4.33
N LYS A 65 -2.75 7.25 5.61
CA LYS A 65 -4.14 7.33 6.03
C LYS A 65 -4.83 8.58 5.51
N GLU A 66 -4.09 9.67 5.47
CA GLU A 66 -4.66 10.91 5.00
C GLU A 66 -4.91 10.91 3.50
N TRP A 67 -3.96 10.42 2.74
CA TRP A 67 -4.06 10.43 1.28
C TRP A 67 -4.98 9.36 0.74
N TYR A 68 -5.02 8.21 1.41
CA TYR A 68 -5.74 7.06 0.88
C TYR A 68 -6.76 6.48 1.85
N GLY A 69 -7.21 7.27 2.82
CA GLY A 69 -8.07 6.76 3.89
C GLY A 69 -9.34 6.09 3.42
N ASN A 70 -9.91 6.58 2.32
CA ASN A 70 -11.14 6.02 1.80
C ASN A 70 -10.95 5.12 0.60
N SER A 71 -9.71 4.76 0.31
CA SER A 71 -9.40 3.96 -0.86
C SER A 71 -9.50 2.47 -0.57
N LYS A 72 -9.64 1.70 -1.63
CA LYS A 72 -9.61 0.25 -1.55
C LYS A 72 -8.45 -0.25 -2.38
N TRP A 73 -7.93 -1.41 -2.03
CA TRP A 73 -6.71 -1.92 -2.64
C TRP A 73 -6.83 -3.39 -2.95
N LYS A 74 -6.03 -3.83 -3.87
CA LYS A 74 -5.86 -5.24 -4.17
C LYS A 74 -4.37 -5.50 -4.19
N ILE A 75 -3.90 -6.45 -3.41
CA ILE A 75 -2.49 -6.81 -3.37
C ILE A 75 -2.27 -7.92 -4.38
N GLU A 76 -1.36 -7.68 -5.31
CA GLU A 76 -1.04 -8.69 -6.32
C GLU A 76 0.21 -9.41 -5.88
N GLN A 77 0.22 -10.68 -6.04
CA GLN A 77 1.36 -11.44 -5.57
C GLN A 77 2.13 -12.05 -6.68
#